data_c7e55481cd9881b11df5b653752fa401
#
_entry.id   c7e55481cd9881b11df5b653752fa401
#
_cell.length_a   1.000
_cell.length_b   1.000
_cell.length_c   1.000
_cell.angle_alpha   90.00
_cell.angle_beta   90.00
_cell.angle_gamma   90.00
#
_symmetry.space_group_name_H-M   'P 1'
#
loop_
_entity.id
_entity.type
_entity.pdbx_description
1 polymer ?
#
loop_
_entity_poly.entity_id
_entity_poly.type
_entity_poly.pdbx_seq_one_letter_code
_entity_poly.pdbx_strand_id
1 'polypeptide(L)'
;MEEITPGWFGGWFIRSFAEPSPNSKRASAPGKIRPGPRTDLSVLDRFLSGNQACRDLILRARGNDVNRIRFWNPFLPGLRFTVGTGLQIVVSHERRHLLQAKRVKDSASFPR
;
A
#
# COMPACT_ATOMS: atom_id res chain seq x y z
N MET A 1 2.11 -20.09 -6.77
CA MET A 1 1.02 -19.20 -6.33
C MET A 1 0.17 -18.85 -7.54
N GLU A 2 -1.11 -19.00 -7.43
CA GLU A 2 -2.04 -18.58 -8.48
C GLU A 2 -1.90 -17.08 -8.74
N GLU A 3 -2.19 -16.67 -9.98
CA GLU A 3 -2.24 -15.26 -10.32
C GLU A 3 -3.33 -14.55 -9.50
N ILE A 4 -2.98 -13.36 -8.98
CA ILE A 4 -3.92 -12.57 -8.18
C ILE A 4 -4.94 -11.92 -9.11
N THR A 5 -6.22 -12.21 -8.86
CA THR A 5 -7.35 -11.64 -9.62
C THR A 5 -8.19 -10.77 -8.68
N PRO A 6 -8.01 -9.44 -8.69
CA PRO A 6 -8.65 -8.54 -7.72
C PRO A 6 -10.17 -8.36 -7.95
N GLY A 7 -10.71 -8.83 -9.05
CA GLY A 7 -12.08 -8.58 -9.43
C GLY A 7 -12.33 -7.14 -9.89
N TRP A 8 -13.58 -6.83 -10.23
CA TRP A 8 -13.94 -5.52 -10.77
C TRP A 8 -13.71 -4.38 -9.78
N PHE A 9 -14.24 -4.50 -8.57
CA PHE A 9 -14.14 -3.44 -7.56
C PHE A 9 -12.71 -3.29 -7.03
N GLY A 10 -12.04 -4.40 -6.73
CA GLY A 10 -10.65 -4.38 -6.27
C GLY A 10 -9.71 -3.79 -7.31
N GLY A 11 -9.88 -4.15 -8.57
CA GLY A 11 -9.13 -3.58 -9.69
C GLY A 11 -9.36 -2.08 -9.85
N TRP A 12 -10.60 -1.63 -9.76
CA TRP A 12 -10.93 -0.21 -9.77
C TRP A 12 -10.26 0.55 -8.62
N PHE A 13 -10.32 0.00 -7.41
CA PHE A 13 -9.72 0.61 -6.23
C PHE A 13 -8.19 0.74 -6.40
N ILE A 14 -7.53 -0.31 -6.88
CA ILE A 14 -6.09 -0.29 -7.13
C ILE A 14 -5.73 0.82 -8.12
N ARG A 15 -6.41 0.88 -9.26
CA ARG A 15 -6.15 1.89 -10.29
C ARG A 15 -6.44 3.31 -9.84
N SER A 16 -7.45 3.49 -8.99
CA SER A 16 -7.87 4.82 -8.55
C SER A 16 -7.02 5.39 -7.41
N PHE A 17 -6.56 4.56 -6.49
CA PHE A 17 -5.95 5.01 -5.25
C PHE A 17 -4.56 4.45 -4.97
N ALA A 18 -4.29 3.21 -5.35
CA ALA A 18 -3.04 2.55 -5.00
C ALA A 18 -1.95 2.75 -6.04
N GLU A 19 -2.26 2.65 -7.33
CA GLU A 19 -1.26 2.76 -8.37
C GLU A 19 -0.75 4.18 -8.59
N PRO A 20 0.55 4.36 -8.88
CA PRO A 20 1.10 5.65 -9.29
C PRO A 20 0.68 5.97 -10.74
N SER A 21 -0.36 6.76 -10.89
CA SER A 21 -0.88 7.16 -12.19
C SER A 21 -1.19 8.65 -12.20
N PRO A 22 -1.08 9.35 -13.35
CA PRO A 22 -1.54 10.74 -13.47
C PRO A 22 -3.02 10.90 -13.13
N ASN A 23 -3.80 9.84 -13.33
CA ASN A 23 -5.24 9.81 -13.06
C ASN A 23 -5.59 9.31 -11.65
N SER A 24 -4.60 8.99 -10.82
CA SER A 24 -4.83 8.56 -9.45
C SER A 24 -5.47 9.68 -8.64
N LYS A 25 -6.52 9.34 -7.90
CA LYS A 25 -7.20 10.28 -7.02
C LYS A 25 -6.31 10.61 -5.81
N ARG A 26 -6.33 11.86 -5.41
CA ARG A 26 -5.73 12.29 -4.16
C ARG A 26 -6.73 12.05 -3.04
N ALA A 27 -6.27 11.48 -1.94
CA ALA A 27 -7.07 11.26 -0.76
C ALA A 27 -6.23 11.56 0.49
N SER A 28 -6.86 12.11 1.50
CA SER A 28 -6.24 12.28 2.82
C SER A 28 -6.06 10.92 3.48
N ALA A 29 -4.93 10.73 4.16
CA ALA A 29 -4.72 9.53 4.97
C ALA A 29 -5.76 9.46 6.09
N PRO A 30 -6.32 8.26 6.37
CA PRO A 30 -7.17 8.07 7.55
C PRO A 30 -6.46 8.53 8.83
N GLY A 31 -7.22 9.10 9.77
CA GLY A 31 -6.65 9.63 11.02
C GLY A 31 -5.80 8.63 11.79
N LYS A 32 -6.16 7.35 11.74
CA LYS A 32 -5.43 6.25 12.39
C LYS A 32 -3.99 6.06 11.93
N ILE A 33 -3.69 6.43 10.68
CA ILE A 33 -2.38 6.23 10.04
C ILE A 33 -1.73 7.54 9.62
N ARG A 34 -2.32 8.67 9.95
CA ARG A 34 -1.78 9.99 9.62
C ARG A 34 -0.52 10.25 10.45
N PRO A 35 0.59 10.68 9.82
CA PRO A 35 1.82 11.00 10.54
C PRO A 35 1.59 12.11 11.58
N GLY A 36 2.30 12.02 12.70
CA GLY A 36 2.37 13.09 13.67
C GLY A 36 3.20 14.26 13.17
N PRO A 37 3.23 15.39 13.93
CA PRO A 37 3.94 16.61 13.52
C PRO A 37 5.45 16.49 13.58
N ARG A 38 5.98 15.49 14.25
CA ARG A 38 7.42 15.25 14.38
C ARG A 38 7.75 13.80 14.09
N THR A 39 8.89 13.62 13.41
CA THR A 39 9.41 12.29 13.08
C THR A 39 10.92 12.29 13.33
N ASP A 40 11.42 11.26 13.97
CA ASP A 40 12.85 11.05 14.17
C ASP A 40 13.42 9.99 13.22
N LEU A 41 14.75 9.80 13.25
CA LEU A 41 15.40 8.83 12.35
C LEU A 41 15.02 7.37 12.62
N SER A 42 14.40 7.04 13.76
CA SER A 42 13.93 5.69 14.03
C SER A 42 12.83 5.25 13.05
N VAL A 43 12.21 6.19 12.32
CA VAL A 43 11.24 5.88 11.27
C VAL A 43 11.85 5.01 10.18
N LEU A 44 13.13 5.17 9.87
CA LEU A 44 13.83 4.35 8.89
C LEU A 44 13.90 2.88 9.32
N ASP A 45 14.29 2.63 10.54
CA ASP A 45 14.36 1.27 11.09
C ASP A 45 12.98 0.62 11.14
N ARG A 46 11.96 1.37 11.56
CA ARG A 46 10.59 0.90 11.56
C ARG A 46 10.07 0.60 10.16
N PHE A 47 10.41 1.43 9.20
CA PHE A 47 10.06 1.22 7.80
C PHE A 47 10.70 -0.06 7.24
N LEU A 48 11.99 -0.25 7.46
CA LEU A 48 12.72 -1.44 7.01
C LEU A 48 12.18 -2.71 7.67
N SER A 49 11.91 -2.67 8.97
CA SER A 49 11.30 -3.79 9.69
C SER A 49 9.90 -4.10 9.19
N GLY A 50 9.09 -3.08 8.93
CA GLY A 50 7.74 -3.23 8.36
C GLY A 50 7.77 -3.84 6.97
N ASN A 51 8.70 -3.41 6.11
CA ASN A 51 8.90 -4.00 4.78
C ASN A 51 9.27 -5.48 4.86
N GLN A 52 10.17 -5.84 5.76
CA GLN A 52 10.55 -7.23 5.95
C GLN A 52 9.34 -8.06 6.41
N ALA A 53 8.55 -7.55 7.35
CA ALA A 53 7.33 -8.21 7.81
C ALA A 53 6.32 -8.40 6.66
N CYS A 54 6.14 -7.42 5.79
CA CYS A 54 5.29 -7.54 4.60
C CYS A 54 5.80 -8.62 3.64
N ARG A 55 7.10 -8.67 3.39
CA ARG A 55 7.70 -9.72 2.56
C ARG A 55 7.46 -11.11 3.12
N ASP A 56 7.63 -11.27 4.42
CA ASP A 56 7.40 -12.54 5.12
C ASP A 56 5.93 -12.97 5.00
N LEU A 57 4.99 -12.04 5.14
CA LEU A 57 3.57 -12.29 4.95
C LEU A 57 3.24 -12.74 3.52
N ILE A 58 3.82 -12.10 2.52
CA ILE A 58 3.65 -12.47 1.12
C ILE A 58 4.17 -13.90 0.87
N LEU A 59 5.33 -14.22 1.42
CA LEU A 59 5.90 -15.57 1.30
C LEU A 59 5.01 -16.61 2.00
N ARG A 60 4.48 -16.29 3.16
CA ARG A 60 3.55 -17.17 3.90
C ARG A 60 2.21 -17.33 3.19
N ALA A 61 1.79 -16.37 2.38
CA ALA A 61 0.57 -16.46 1.60
C ALA A 61 0.66 -17.49 0.45
N ARG A 62 1.87 -17.89 0.06
CA ARG A 62 2.06 -18.95 -0.93
C ARG A 62 1.37 -20.25 -0.47
N GLY A 63 0.70 -20.91 -1.38
CA GLY A 63 -0.05 -22.13 -1.06
C GLY A 63 -1.46 -21.90 -0.51
N ASN A 64 -1.85 -20.67 -0.28
CA ASN A 64 -3.21 -20.32 0.14
C ASN A 64 -4.01 -19.75 -1.04
N ASP A 65 -5.32 -19.94 -1.03
CA ASP A 65 -6.20 -19.39 -2.05
C ASP A 65 -6.48 -17.90 -1.77
N VAL A 66 -5.52 -17.06 -2.11
CA VAL A 66 -5.57 -15.61 -1.84
C VAL A 66 -6.68 -14.89 -2.61
N ASN A 67 -7.23 -15.52 -3.66
CA ASN A 67 -8.33 -14.97 -4.44
C ASN A 67 -9.71 -15.25 -3.79
N ARG A 68 -9.78 -16.16 -2.85
CA ARG A 68 -11.03 -16.52 -2.13
C ARG A 68 -11.06 -16.07 -0.69
N ILE A 69 -9.93 -16.11 0.00
CA ILE A 69 -9.85 -15.66 1.39
C ILE A 69 -10.09 -14.16 1.45
N ARG A 70 -11.07 -13.75 2.24
CA ARG A 70 -11.48 -12.34 2.36
C ARG A 70 -11.23 -11.80 3.74
N PHE A 71 -11.03 -10.49 3.82
CA PHE A 71 -10.93 -9.76 5.07
C PHE A 71 -11.77 -8.47 5.03
N TRP A 72 -12.19 -8.00 6.18
CA TRP A 72 -12.87 -6.72 6.30
C TRP A 72 -11.86 -5.58 6.12
N ASN A 73 -12.22 -4.60 5.26
CA ASN A 73 -11.39 -3.43 5.08
C ASN A 73 -11.38 -2.61 6.38
N PRO A 74 -10.19 -2.32 6.96
CA PRO A 74 -10.10 -1.60 8.23
C PRO A 74 -10.45 -0.11 8.13
N PHE A 75 -10.48 0.46 6.92
CA PHE A 75 -10.72 1.88 6.68
C PHE A 75 -12.07 2.17 6.03
N LEU A 76 -12.67 1.20 5.35
CA LEU A 76 -13.93 1.32 4.63
C LEU A 76 -14.94 0.33 5.21
N PRO A 77 -15.77 0.77 6.18
CA PRO A 77 -16.76 -0.13 6.81
C PRO A 77 -17.69 -0.79 5.80
N GLY A 78 -18.01 -2.05 6.03
CA GLY A 78 -18.93 -2.81 5.19
C GLY A 78 -18.32 -3.37 3.90
N LEU A 79 -17.04 -3.12 3.62
CA LEU A 79 -16.35 -3.65 2.45
C LEU A 79 -15.37 -4.75 2.83
N ARG A 80 -15.31 -5.79 1.99
CA ARG A 80 -14.32 -6.86 2.11
C ARG A 80 -13.51 -6.95 0.83
N PHE A 81 -12.20 -7.12 0.99
CA PHE A 81 -11.29 -7.45 -0.11
C PHE A 81 -10.79 -8.88 0.03
N THR A 82 -10.39 -9.48 -1.08
CA THR A 82 -9.61 -10.70 -1.03
C THR A 82 -8.19 -10.40 -0.53
N VAL A 83 -7.55 -11.39 0.06
CA VAL A 83 -6.15 -11.27 0.49
C VAL A 83 -5.27 -10.90 -0.70
N GLY A 84 -5.50 -11.51 -1.88
CA GLY A 84 -4.77 -11.18 -3.10
C GLY A 84 -4.91 -9.72 -3.50
N THR A 85 -6.11 -9.15 -3.46
CA THR A 85 -6.33 -7.71 -3.70
C THR A 85 -5.55 -6.87 -2.70
N GLY A 86 -5.59 -7.22 -1.42
CA GLY A 86 -4.83 -6.53 -0.38
C GLY A 86 -3.33 -6.54 -0.64
N LEU A 87 -2.76 -7.65 -1.06
CA LEU A 87 -1.35 -7.75 -1.40
C LEU A 87 -0.98 -6.87 -2.60
N GLN A 88 -1.83 -6.81 -3.63
CA GLN A 88 -1.61 -5.92 -4.76
C GLN A 88 -1.70 -4.45 -4.37
N ILE A 89 -2.64 -4.09 -3.50
CA ILE A 89 -2.77 -2.73 -2.96
C ILE A 89 -1.48 -2.32 -2.27
N VAL A 90 -0.93 -3.17 -1.39
CA VAL A 90 0.32 -2.86 -0.66
C VAL A 90 1.45 -2.56 -1.65
N VAL A 91 1.68 -3.42 -2.63
CA VAL A 91 2.77 -3.24 -3.60
C VAL A 91 2.58 -2.00 -4.47
N SER A 92 1.39 -1.80 -5.00
CA SER A 92 1.09 -0.65 -5.87
C SER A 92 1.16 0.67 -5.10
N HIS A 93 0.69 0.67 -3.87
CA HIS A 93 0.71 1.85 -3.02
C HIS A 93 2.13 2.23 -2.60
N GLU A 94 2.98 1.25 -2.33
CA GLU A 94 4.40 1.48 -2.05
C GLU A 94 5.12 2.13 -3.23
N ARG A 95 4.84 1.68 -4.45
CA ARG A 95 5.36 2.34 -5.68
C ARG A 95 4.93 3.80 -5.77
N ARG A 96 3.68 4.09 -5.41
CA ARG A 96 3.18 5.47 -5.37
C ARG A 96 3.97 6.33 -4.40
N HIS A 97 4.26 5.83 -3.21
CA HIS A 97 5.05 6.55 -2.21
C HIS A 97 6.52 6.70 -2.62
N LEU A 98 7.10 5.72 -3.30
CA LEU A 98 8.43 5.86 -3.88
C LEU A 98 8.51 7.01 -4.89
N LEU A 99 7.51 7.16 -5.75
CA LEU A 99 7.45 8.28 -6.69
C LEU A 99 7.29 9.61 -5.97
N GLN A 100 6.51 9.67 -4.89
CA GLN A 100 6.40 10.88 -4.06
C GLN A 100 7.76 11.24 -3.44
N ALA A 101 8.45 10.27 -2.85
CA ALA A 101 9.78 10.49 -2.27
C ALA A 101 10.79 10.96 -3.32
N LYS A 102 10.76 10.37 -4.51
CA LYS A 102 11.61 10.81 -5.63
C LYS A 102 11.34 12.27 -6.01
N ARG A 103 10.09 12.67 -6.13
CA ARG A 103 9.72 14.06 -6.42
C ARG A 103 10.25 15.03 -5.36
N VAL A 104 10.16 14.66 -4.10
CA VAL A 104 10.73 15.46 -2.99
C VAL A 104 12.24 15.58 -3.15
N LYS A 105 12.92 14.47 -3.38
CA LYS A 105 14.38 14.44 -3.59
C LYS A 105 14.82 15.30 -4.79
N ASP A 106 14.05 15.27 -5.87
CA ASP A 106 14.37 16.00 -7.11
C ASP A 106 13.94 17.48 -7.05
N SER A 107 13.28 17.92 -5.97
CA SER A 107 12.86 19.31 -5.82
C SER A 107 14.07 20.24 -5.59
N ALA A 108 13.95 21.48 -6.08
CA ALA A 108 15.01 22.47 -5.94
C ALA A 108 15.34 22.84 -4.48
N SER A 109 14.35 22.69 -3.59
CA SER A 109 14.49 22.97 -2.15
C SER A 109 15.05 21.81 -1.33
N PHE A 110 15.32 20.66 -1.96
CA PHE A 110 15.84 19.50 -1.24
C PHE A 110 17.30 19.75 -0.82
N PRO A 111 17.65 19.56 0.47
CA PRO A 111 19.03 19.72 0.94
C PRO A 111 19.97 18.71 0.26
N ARG A 112 21.11 19.20 -0.21
CA ARG A 112 22.13 18.37 -0.87
C ARG A 112 23.46 18.49 -0.18
#